data_503332cdd78e2e03cb14d9e535e40394
#
_entry.id   503332cdd78e2e03cb14d9e535e40394
#
_cell.length_a   1.000
_cell.length_b   1.000
_cell.length_c   1.000
_cell.angle_alpha   90.00
_cell.angle_beta   90.00
_cell.angle_gamma   90.00
#
_symmetry.space_group_name_H-M   'P 1'
#
loop_
_entity.id
_entity.type
_entity.pdbx_description
1 polymer ?
#
loop_
_entity_poly.entity_id
_entity_poly.type
_entity_poly.pdbx_seq_one_letter_code
_entity_poly.pdbx_strand_id
1 'polypeptide(L)'
;RTDEDGDTLGYDLNTKSGIRPRYMRLDPDGQSNTILTTDFVPRDKLHPTENRGLSLREGARIQSFPDSFEFVGSFDDIATQIGNAVPPLLAKHLGSHLKQLAASDSEATVVD
;
A
#
# COMPACT_ATOMS: atom_id res chain seq x y z
N ARG A 1 -19.85 2.96 -8.28
CA ARG A 1 -20.92 3.26 -9.20
C ARG A 1 -20.44 3.11 -10.63
N THR A 2 -21.18 2.38 -11.47
CA THR A 2 -20.89 2.18 -12.88
C THR A 2 -22.02 2.73 -13.73
N ASP A 3 -21.71 3.16 -14.95
CA ASP A 3 -22.69 3.57 -15.94
C ASP A 3 -23.22 2.37 -16.75
N GLU A 4 -24.05 2.63 -17.79
CA GLU A 4 -24.64 1.60 -18.61
C GLU A 4 -23.61 0.77 -19.38
N ASP A 5 -22.44 1.34 -19.66
CA ASP A 5 -21.34 0.67 -20.35
C ASP A 5 -20.40 -0.08 -19.39
N GLY A 6 -20.69 -0.03 -18.11
CA GLY A 6 -19.84 -0.66 -17.08
C GLY A 6 -18.70 0.19 -16.58
N ASP A 7 -18.56 1.41 -17.07
CA ASP A 7 -17.52 2.33 -16.61
C ASP A 7 -17.87 2.93 -15.25
N THR A 8 -16.86 3.23 -14.45
CA THR A 8 -17.04 3.87 -13.16
C THR A 8 -17.38 5.34 -13.36
N LEU A 9 -18.60 5.73 -12.93
CA LEU A 9 -19.05 7.11 -13.04
C LEU A 9 -18.19 8.07 -12.22
N GLY A 10 -17.90 9.21 -12.81
CA GLY A 10 -17.10 10.25 -12.18
C GLY A 10 -15.59 10.06 -12.34
N TYR A 11 -15.20 9.04 -13.09
CA TYR A 11 -13.79 8.83 -13.40
C TYR A 11 -13.62 8.51 -14.88
N ASP A 12 -12.81 9.30 -15.56
CA ASP A 12 -12.48 9.10 -16.97
C ASP A 12 -11.06 8.53 -17.08
N LEU A 13 -10.98 7.29 -17.49
CA LEU A 13 -9.70 6.58 -17.67
C LEU A 13 -8.83 7.23 -18.75
N ASN A 14 -9.42 8.02 -19.62
CA ASN A 14 -8.70 8.65 -20.72
C ASN A 14 -8.19 10.05 -20.40
N THR A 15 -8.51 10.60 -19.21
CA THR A 15 -7.99 11.92 -18.86
C THR A 15 -6.50 11.83 -18.55
N LYS A 16 -5.73 12.63 -19.23
CA LYS A 16 -4.29 12.74 -18.98
C LYS A 16 -3.98 13.66 -17.79
N SER A 17 -4.98 13.94 -16.96
CA SER A 17 -4.88 14.96 -15.90
C SER A 17 -4.17 14.48 -14.63
N GLY A 18 -3.76 13.23 -14.57
CA GLY A 18 -3.11 12.68 -13.37
C GLY A 18 -4.07 12.48 -12.18
N ILE A 19 -5.37 12.58 -12.39
CA ILE A 19 -6.36 12.34 -11.34
C ILE A 19 -6.44 10.84 -11.06
N ARG A 20 -6.25 10.47 -9.78
CA ARG A 20 -6.38 9.07 -9.36
C ARG A 20 -7.83 8.59 -9.48
N PRO A 21 -8.02 7.29 -9.79
CA PRO A 21 -9.33 6.67 -9.63
C PRO A 21 -9.83 6.84 -8.20
N ARG A 22 -11.12 7.16 -8.06
CA ARG A 22 -11.78 7.26 -6.77
C ARG A 22 -12.85 6.19 -6.65
N TYR A 23 -13.23 5.86 -5.42
CA TYR A 23 -14.24 4.84 -5.13
C TYR A 23 -13.90 3.47 -5.71
N MET A 24 -12.61 3.16 -5.81
CA MET A 24 -12.17 1.87 -6.32
C MET A 24 -12.31 0.79 -5.27
N ARG A 25 -13.07 -0.24 -5.61
CA ARG A 25 -13.17 -1.42 -4.76
C ARG A 25 -11.96 -2.32 -5.00
N LEU A 26 -11.34 -2.76 -3.91
CA LEU A 26 -10.27 -3.74 -4.00
C LEU A 26 -10.82 -5.10 -4.45
N ASP A 27 -10.06 -5.82 -5.27
CA ASP A 27 -10.40 -7.16 -5.70
C ASP A 27 -10.09 -8.16 -4.58
N PRO A 28 -11.09 -8.90 -4.07
CA PRO A 28 -10.84 -9.85 -2.98
C PRO A 28 -9.90 -11.00 -3.37
N ASP A 29 -9.79 -11.30 -4.65
CA ASP A 29 -8.95 -12.39 -5.18
C ASP A 29 -7.69 -11.89 -5.88
N GLY A 30 -7.51 -10.58 -5.95
CA GLY A 30 -6.39 -9.96 -6.65
C GLY A 30 -5.40 -9.28 -5.71
N GLN A 31 -4.53 -8.50 -6.32
CA GLN A 31 -3.54 -7.71 -5.60
C GLN A 31 -4.06 -6.31 -5.33
N SER A 32 -3.64 -5.73 -4.22
CA SER A 32 -3.93 -4.33 -3.93
C SER A 32 -3.02 -3.41 -4.73
N ASN A 33 -3.56 -2.25 -5.09
CA ASN A 33 -2.74 -1.13 -5.55
C ASN A 33 -1.89 -0.60 -4.40
N THR A 34 -0.92 0.26 -4.71
CA THR A 34 -0.11 0.93 -3.71
C THR A 34 -0.98 1.61 -2.66
N ILE A 35 -0.68 1.38 -1.39
CA ILE A 35 -1.38 2.03 -0.27
C ILE A 35 -0.82 3.45 -0.10
N LEU A 36 -1.73 4.41 -0.06
CA LEU A 36 -1.43 5.82 0.13
C LEU A 36 -1.99 6.31 1.45
N THR A 37 -1.51 7.45 1.91
CA THR A 37 -1.94 8.04 3.18
C THR A 37 -3.42 8.39 3.22
N THR A 38 -4.05 8.57 2.06
CA THR A 38 -5.47 8.95 1.92
C THR A 38 -6.40 7.77 1.68
N ASP A 39 -5.88 6.54 1.65
CA ASP A 39 -6.68 5.36 1.25
C ASP A 39 -7.64 4.85 2.34
N PHE A 40 -7.67 5.52 3.49
CA PHE A 40 -8.48 5.11 4.65
C PHE A 40 -9.83 5.82 4.70
N VAL A 41 -10.23 6.43 3.59
CA VAL A 41 -11.55 7.03 3.42
C VAL A 41 -12.27 6.36 2.26
N PRO A 42 -13.62 6.23 2.30
CA PRO A 42 -14.36 5.53 1.25
C PRO A 42 -14.19 6.13 -0.15
N ARG A 43 -13.87 7.42 -0.20
CA ARG A 43 -13.68 8.13 -1.47
C ARG A 43 -12.55 7.57 -2.33
N ASP A 44 -11.51 7.04 -1.71
CA ASP A 44 -10.31 6.63 -2.44
C ASP A 44 -10.25 5.12 -2.66
N LYS A 45 -10.45 4.34 -1.61
CA LYS A 45 -10.52 2.88 -1.74
C LYS A 45 -11.69 2.31 -0.95
N LEU A 46 -12.27 1.26 -1.48
CA LEU A 46 -13.35 0.53 -0.84
C LEU A 46 -12.88 -0.86 -0.43
N HIS A 47 -13.39 -1.31 0.70
CA HIS A 47 -13.19 -2.68 1.17
C HIS A 47 -13.65 -3.69 0.10
N PRO A 48 -12.98 -4.85 -0.04
CA PRO A 48 -13.32 -5.81 -1.10
C PRO A 48 -14.77 -6.28 -1.11
N THR A 49 -15.39 -6.43 0.05
CA THR A 49 -16.74 -6.98 0.18
C THR A 49 -17.74 -6.08 0.91
N GLU A 50 -17.28 -5.05 1.60
CA GLU A 50 -18.14 -4.14 2.36
C GLU A 50 -18.15 -2.75 1.73
N ASN A 51 -19.24 -2.02 1.93
CA ASN A 51 -19.37 -0.65 1.43
C ASN A 51 -18.80 0.35 2.42
N ARG A 52 -17.51 0.33 2.61
CA ARG A 52 -16.77 1.23 3.50
C ARG A 52 -15.34 1.39 3.03
N GLY A 53 -14.66 2.37 3.56
CA GLY A 53 -13.21 2.51 3.36
C GLY A 53 -12.44 1.43 4.13
N LEU A 54 -11.15 1.39 3.93
CA LEU A 54 -10.27 0.49 4.67
C LEU A 54 -10.08 1.01 6.10
N SER A 55 -10.02 0.09 7.06
CA SER A 55 -9.55 0.44 8.40
C SER A 55 -8.03 0.61 8.40
N LEU A 56 -7.50 1.28 9.42
CA LEU A 56 -6.06 1.44 9.58
C LEU A 56 -5.36 0.09 9.67
N ARG A 57 -5.93 -0.85 10.41
CA ARG A 57 -5.35 -2.19 10.55
C ARG A 57 -5.37 -2.96 9.24
N GLU A 58 -6.41 -2.82 8.44
CA GLU A 58 -6.47 -3.44 7.11
C GLU A 58 -5.40 -2.87 6.19
N GLY A 59 -5.21 -1.56 6.20
CA GLY A 59 -4.12 -0.93 5.44
C GLY A 59 -2.75 -1.39 5.91
N ALA A 60 -2.56 -1.52 7.21
CA ALA A 60 -1.31 -2.04 7.78
C ALA A 60 -1.05 -3.48 7.34
N ARG A 61 -2.06 -4.32 7.29
CA ARG A 61 -1.94 -5.70 6.78
C ARG A 61 -1.55 -5.74 5.31
N ILE A 62 -2.16 -4.90 4.50
CA ILE A 62 -1.80 -4.78 3.06
C ILE A 62 -0.35 -4.34 2.91
N GLN A 63 0.13 -3.45 3.76
CA GLN A 63 1.53 -3.02 3.81
C GLN A 63 2.45 -4.06 4.46
N SER A 64 1.93 -5.21 4.87
CA SER A 64 2.65 -6.31 5.50
C SER A 64 3.16 -6.04 6.93
N PHE A 65 2.60 -5.07 7.65
CA PHE A 65 2.87 -4.94 9.08
C PHE A 65 2.29 -6.13 9.83
N PRO A 66 3.01 -6.69 10.79
CA PRO A 66 2.44 -7.73 11.65
C PRO A 66 1.32 -7.15 12.52
N ASP A 67 0.32 -7.97 12.84
CA ASP A 67 -0.82 -7.53 13.66
C ASP A 67 -0.40 -7.09 15.08
N SER A 68 0.73 -7.57 15.54
CA SER A 68 1.31 -7.17 16.83
C SER A 68 1.94 -5.79 16.83
N PHE A 69 2.16 -5.19 15.64
CA PHE A 69 2.73 -3.87 15.54
C PHE A 69 1.72 -2.83 16.02
N GLU A 70 2.11 -2.03 17.01
CA GLU A 70 1.28 -0.98 17.57
C GLU A 70 1.63 0.38 16.96
N PHE A 71 0.61 1.08 16.48
CA PHE A 71 0.76 2.44 15.98
C PHE A 71 0.33 3.42 17.07
N VAL A 72 1.01 4.55 17.15
CA VAL A 72 0.74 5.59 18.14
C VAL A 72 0.45 6.90 17.41
N GLY A 73 -0.57 7.61 17.85
CA GLY A 73 -0.95 8.89 17.31
C GLY A 73 -2.43 8.96 16.96
N SER A 74 -2.84 10.07 16.33
CA SER A 74 -4.20 10.25 15.85
C SER A 74 -4.45 9.35 14.62
N PHE A 75 -5.72 9.27 14.20
CA PHE A 75 -6.07 8.55 12.96
C PHE A 75 -5.25 9.04 11.77
N ASP A 76 -5.14 10.36 11.59
CA ASP A 76 -4.39 10.93 10.46
C ASP A 76 -2.89 10.63 10.57
N ASP A 77 -2.34 10.67 11.77
CA ASP A 77 -0.92 10.34 12.01
C ASP A 77 -0.64 8.88 11.64
N ILE A 78 -1.49 7.96 12.06
CA ILE A 78 -1.33 6.54 11.78
C ILE A 78 -1.52 6.26 10.29
N ALA A 79 -2.50 6.87 9.65
CA ALA A 79 -2.72 6.76 8.21
C ALA A 79 -1.48 7.22 7.42
N THR A 80 -0.86 8.32 7.85
CA THR A 80 0.37 8.84 7.26
C THR A 80 1.53 7.87 7.47
N GLN A 81 1.68 7.31 8.65
CA GLN A 81 2.72 6.33 8.95
C GLN A 81 2.60 5.10 8.05
N ILE A 82 1.39 4.57 7.90
CA ILE A 82 1.14 3.39 7.08
C ILE A 82 1.39 3.69 5.60
N GLY A 83 0.84 4.78 5.09
CA GLY A 83 0.94 5.14 3.68
C GLY A 83 2.35 5.47 3.23
N ASN A 84 3.16 6.05 4.10
CA ASN A 84 4.55 6.42 3.79
C ASN A 84 5.55 5.30 4.07
N ALA A 85 5.13 4.20 4.66
CA ALA A 85 6.04 3.11 5.03
C ALA A 85 6.50 2.33 3.80
N VAL A 86 7.74 1.88 3.83
CA VAL A 86 8.18 0.77 2.98
C VAL A 86 7.59 -0.51 3.59
N PRO A 87 6.93 -1.38 2.81
CA PRO A 87 6.38 -2.61 3.37
C PRO A 87 7.44 -3.41 4.13
N PRO A 88 7.18 -3.79 5.39
CA PRO A 88 8.19 -4.47 6.21
C PRO A 88 8.76 -5.75 5.59
N LEU A 89 7.94 -6.56 4.93
CA LEU A 89 8.44 -7.77 4.24
C LEU A 89 9.35 -7.42 3.08
N LEU A 90 9.02 -6.39 2.30
CA LEU A 90 9.89 -5.91 1.24
C LEU A 90 11.20 -5.40 1.81
N ALA A 91 11.15 -4.59 2.86
CA ALA A 91 12.34 -4.08 3.54
C ALA A 91 13.23 -5.20 4.07
N LYS A 92 12.63 -6.27 4.62
CA LYS A 92 13.35 -7.44 5.10
C LYS A 92 14.12 -8.13 3.98
N HIS A 93 13.48 -8.34 2.83
CA HIS A 93 14.12 -8.97 1.67
C HIS A 93 15.24 -8.10 1.11
N LEU A 94 15.02 -6.79 1.00
CA LEU A 94 16.04 -5.85 0.54
C LEU A 94 17.22 -5.82 1.51
N GLY A 95 16.96 -5.78 2.81
CA GLY A 95 18.00 -5.79 3.84
C GLY A 95 18.84 -7.06 3.81
N SER A 96 18.20 -8.22 3.63
CA SER A 96 18.91 -9.50 3.49
C SER A 96 19.81 -9.52 2.26
N HIS A 97 19.32 -8.99 1.14
CA HIS A 97 20.12 -8.90 -0.08
C HIS A 97 21.31 -7.96 0.08
N LEU A 98 21.12 -6.80 0.68
CA LEU A 98 22.19 -5.84 0.97
C LEU A 98 23.24 -6.45 1.90
N LYS A 99 22.81 -7.21 2.90
CA LYS A 99 23.71 -7.91 3.81
C LYS A 99 24.60 -8.92 3.06
N GLN A 100 24.02 -9.67 2.13
CA GLN A 100 24.77 -10.60 1.30
C GLN A 100 25.77 -9.90 0.40
N LEU A 101 25.38 -8.78 -0.22
CA LEU A 101 26.29 -7.98 -1.05
C LEU A 101 27.44 -7.40 -0.24
N ALA A 102 27.15 -6.88 0.96
CA ALA A 102 28.18 -6.34 1.85
C ALA A 102 29.17 -7.42 2.28
N ALA A 103 28.68 -8.62 2.60
CA ALA A 103 29.55 -9.75 2.95
C ALA A 103 30.44 -10.16 1.77
N SER A 104 29.90 -10.19 0.54
CA SER A 104 30.68 -10.49 -0.65
C SER A 104 31.76 -9.45 -0.91
N ASP A 105 31.44 -8.17 -0.75
CA ASP A 105 32.41 -7.07 -0.90
C ASP A 105 33.51 -7.15 0.16
N SER A 106 33.16 -7.47 1.40
CA SER A 106 34.13 -7.65 2.48
C SER A 106 35.10 -8.80 2.19
N GLU A 107 34.59 -9.92 1.66
CA GLU A 107 35.43 -11.05 1.25
C GLU A 107 36.35 -10.68 0.09
N ALA A 108 35.84 -9.95 -0.90
CA ALA A 108 36.61 -9.49 -2.04
C ALA A 108 37.73 -8.51 -1.61
N THR A 109 37.48 -7.67 -0.61
CA THR A 109 38.45 -6.70 -0.10
C THR A 109 39.56 -7.39 0.70
N VAL A 110 39.27 -8.48 1.37
CA VAL A 110 40.24 -9.20 2.21
C VAL A 110 41.28 -9.97 1.37
N VAL A 111 40.98 -10.28 0.13
CA VAL A 111 41.87 -11.05 -0.74
C VAL A 111 43.07 -10.25 -1.25
N ASP A 112 43.04 -8.95 -1.10
CA ASP A 112 44.20 -8.11 -1.40
C ASP A 112 45.26 -8.21 -0.29
#